data_413ff505a44073f1844d81d307fcb309
#
_entry.id   413ff505a44073f1844d81d307fcb309
#
_cell.length_a   1.000
_cell.length_b   1.000
_cell.length_c   1.000
_cell.angle_alpha   90.00
_cell.angle_beta   90.00
_cell.angle_gamma   90.00
#
_symmetry.space_group_name_H-M   'P 1'
#
loop_
_entity.id
_entity.type
_entity.pdbx_description
1 polymer ?
#
loop_
_entity_poly.entity_id
_entity_poly.type
_entity_poly.pdbx_seq_one_letter_code
_entity_poly.pdbx_strand_id
1 'polypeptide(L)'
;MKTTKSKVLTESAIMIALATVLSILKIAEMPYDGSVTVASALPVAIISYRHGVKTGLFAGVVHAALQLVLGLSALSYATTWQSAVAIIMLDYIIAFTFVGFAGVFRKSIKNQAVALTVGVLLISGLRYVCHVISGATVWAGISIPTAAALAYSFIYNATYMIPETIVLTVATLYIGSLIDFRMPYPKRIAMKKESIKFPWAKPAAGLLVCGAVIFDVAEIFEKLQDAETGEFTLAALPEVNWIAVIIVTAVALIASAVLLVLNSYSKNKTKA
;
A
#
# COMPACT_ATOMS: atom_id res chain seq x y z
N MET A 1 7.30 11.16 29.28
CA MET A 1 5.87 11.29 29.63
C MET A 1 5.13 10.09 29.05
N LYS A 2 4.41 9.31 29.87
CA LYS A 2 3.56 8.22 29.37
C LYS A 2 2.40 8.83 28.57
N THR A 3 2.12 8.32 27.38
CA THR A 3 0.96 8.71 26.56
C THR A 3 -0.31 8.28 27.30
N THR A 4 -1.25 9.18 27.49
CA THR A 4 -2.55 8.86 28.13
C THR A 4 -3.41 8.01 27.22
N LYS A 5 -4.30 7.17 27.76
CA LYS A 5 -5.23 6.35 26.97
C LYS A 5 -6.11 7.22 26.07
N SER A 6 -6.58 8.36 26.56
CA SER A 6 -7.37 9.32 25.79
C SER A 6 -6.62 9.83 24.55
N LYS A 7 -5.34 10.18 24.70
CA LYS A 7 -4.52 10.62 23.57
C LYS A 7 -4.34 9.55 22.51
N VAL A 8 -4.08 8.30 22.93
CA VAL A 8 -3.97 7.16 22.00
C VAL A 8 -5.26 6.98 21.21
N LEU A 9 -6.40 7.06 21.89
CA LEU A 9 -7.72 6.93 21.26
C LEU A 9 -7.97 8.05 20.24
N THR A 10 -7.71 9.30 20.61
CA THR A 10 -7.90 10.46 19.72
C THR A 10 -6.97 10.38 18.49
N GLU A 11 -5.68 10.07 18.69
CA GLU A 11 -4.76 9.86 17.57
C GLU A 11 -5.23 8.74 16.64
N SER A 12 -5.69 7.60 17.22
CA SER A 12 -6.20 6.49 16.43
C SER A 12 -7.42 6.86 15.62
N ALA A 13 -8.39 7.58 16.23
CA ALA A 13 -9.60 8.01 15.54
C ALA A 13 -9.27 8.95 14.34
N ILE A 14 -8.40 9.94 14.55
CA ILE A 14 -7.99 10.87 13.48
C ILE A 14 -7.27 10.11 12.36
N MET A 15 -6.37 9.18 12.69
CA MET A 15 -5.62 8.42 11.69
C MET A 15 -6.47 7.41 10.94
N ILE A 16 -7.48 6.80 11.60
CA ILE A 16 -8.46 5.93 10.92
C ILE A 16 -9.30 6.77 9.95
N ALA A 17 -9.78 7.94 10.37
CA ALA A 17 -10.51 8.85 9.48
C ALA A 17 -9.65 9.26 8.27
N LEU A 18 -8.37 9.61 8.49
CA LEU A 18 -7.44 9.93 7.41
C LEU A 18 -7.22 8.74 6.48
N ALA A 19 -7.04 7.52 7.01
CA ALA A 19 -6.91 6.30 6.22
C ALA A 19 -8.15 6.08 5.33
N THR A 20 -9.35 6.29 5.90
CA THR A 20 -10.62 6.17 5.16
C THR A 20 -10.73 7.21 4.05
N VAL A 21 -10.37 8.48 4.30
CA VAL A 21 -10.35 9.51 3.26
C VAL A 21 -9.35 9.15 2.15
N LEU A 22 -8.14 8.70 2.50
CA LEU A 22 -7.13 8.29 1.53
C LEU A 22 -7.55 7.05 0.72
N SER A 23 -8.39 6.17 1.26
CA SER A 23 -8.90 5.01 0.53
C SER A 23 -9.93 5.38 -0.54
N ILE A 24 -10.60 6.51 -0.40
CA ILE A 24 -11.53 7.05 -1.42
C ILE A 24 -10.74 7.71 -2.56
N LEU A 25 -9.52 8.20 -2.29
CA LEU A 25 -8.64 8.79 -3.29
C LEU A 25 -7.91 7.68 -4.04
N LYS A 26 -8.52 7.19 -5.11
CA LYS A 26 -7.98 6.13 -5.95
C LYS A 26 -7.15 6.73 -7.08
N ILE A 27 -5.93 6.20 -7.27
CA ILE A 27 -5.05 6.52 -8.40
C ILE A 27 -5.53 5.73 -9.62
N ALA A 28 -5.93 4.47 -9.41
CA ALA A 28 -6.51 3.60 -10.41
C ALA A 28 -7.59 2.71 -9.78
N GLU A 29 -8.65 2.46 -10.54
CA GLU A 29 -9.72 1.52 -10.20
C GLU A 29 -9.69 0.34 -11.17
N MET A 30 -9.91 -0.84 -10.63
CA MET A 30 -9.90 -2.09 -11.35
C MET A 30 -11.30 -2.71 -11.35
N PRO A 31 -11.64 -3.55 -12.33
CA PRO A 31 -12.81 -4.41 -12.23
C PRO A 31 -12.81 -5.16 -10.89
N TYR A 32 -13.98 -5.48 -10.38
CA TYR A 32 -14.15 -6.21 -9.11
C TYR A 32 -13.63 -5.46 -7.87
N ASP A 33 -13.66 -4.11 -7.90
CA ASP A 33 -13.31 -3.20 -6.78
C ASP A 33 -11.83 -3.19 -6.35
N GLY A 34 -10.92 -3.85 -7.08
CA GLY A 34 -9.49 -3.67 -6.89
C GLY A 34 -9.10 -2.20 -7.10
N SER A 35 -8.16 -1.67 -6.33
CA SER A 35 -7.75 -0.27 -6.53
C SER A 35 -6.35 0.02 -6.01
N VAL A 36 -5.70 1.00 -6.62
CA VAL A 36 -4.46 1.63 -6.14
C VAL A 36 -4.82 2.94 -5.48
N THR A 37 -4.52 3.09 -4.20
CA THR A 37 -4.87 4.28 -3.41
C THR A 37 -3.66 5.17 -3.12
N VAL A 38 -3.91 6.35 -2.57
CA VAL A 38 -2.86 7.27 -2.13
C VAL A 38 -2.35 6.86 -0.74
N ALA A 39 -1.72 5.67 -0.66
CA ALA A 39 -1.14 5.11 0.56
C ALA A 39 -2.13 5.03 1.74
N SER A 40 -3.35 4.58 1.51
CA SER A 40 -4.45 4.56 2.50
C SER A 40 -4.13 3.78 3.78
N ALA A 41 -3.30 2.74 3.72
CA ALA A 41 -2.90 1.95 4.87
C ALA A 41 -1.86 2.65 5.78
N LEU A 42 -1.17 3.71 5.30
CA LEU A 42 -0.10 4.38 6.04
C LEU A 42 -0.52 4.94 7.39
N PRO A 43 -1.67 5.62 7.55
CA PRO A 43 -2.06 6.16 8.86
C PRO A 43 -2.25 5.07 9.92
N VAL A 44 -2.88 3.94 9.58
CA VAL A 44 -3.05 2.81 10.51
C VAL A 44 -1.70 2.15 10.82
N ALA A 45 -0.81 2.02 9.83
CA ALA A 45 0.55 1.53 10.01
C ALA A 45 1.35 2.42 11.00
N ILE A 46 1.20 3.75 10.91
CA ILE A 46 1.81 4.70 11.85
C ILE A 46 1.26 4.49 13.27
N ILE A 47 -0.04 4.30 13.46
CA ILE A 47 -0.62 4.00 14.78
C ILE A 47 -0.01 2.71 15.36
N SER A 48 0.09 1.67 14.57
CA SER A 48 0.74 0.41 14.97
C SER A 48 2.19 0.63 15.40
N TYR A 49 2.95 1.40 14.63
CA TYR A 49 4.33 1.74 14.98
C TYR A 49 4.43 2.56 16.27
N ARG A 50 3.59 3.59 16.46
CA ARG A 50 3.61 4.49 17.62
C ARG A 50 3.17 3.81 18.90
N HIS A 51 2.01 3.18 18.86
CA HIS A 51 1.32 2.68 20.06
C HIS A 51 1.42 1.16 20.23
N GLY A 52 2.01 0.47 19.25
CA GLY A 52 2.23 -0.98 19.27
C GLY A 52 1.14 -1.75 18.56
N VAL A 53 1.47 -3.00 18.25
CA VAL A 53 0.66 -3.90 17.42
C VAL A 53 -0.75 -4.09 17.96
N LYS A 54 -0.95 -4.20 19.29
CA LYS A 54 -2.30 -4.33 19.87
C LYS A 54 -3.21 -3.16 19.52
N THR A 55 -2.71 -1.93 19.65
CA THR A 55 -3.44 -0.72 19.27
C THR A 55 -3.63 -0.65 17.77
N GLY A 56 -2.59 -1.04 17.00
CA GLY A 56 -2.65 -1.12 15.54
C GLY A 56 -3.73 -2.10 15.05
N LEU A 57 -3.81 -3.29 15.64
CA LEU A 57 -4.84 -4.28 15.30
C LEU A 57 -6.25 -3.76 15.62
N PHE A 58 -6.44 -3.12 16.78
CA PHE A 58 -7.73 -2.50 17.10
C PHE A 58 -8.11 -1.41 16.07
N ALA A 59 -7.16 -0.54 15.71
CA ALA A 59 -7.38 0.46 14.67
C ALA A 59 -7.63 -0.19 13.30
N GLY A 60 -6.95 -1.29 12.99
CA GLY A 60 -7.15 -2.09 11.79
C GLY A 60 -8.56 -2.69 11.71
N VAL A 61 -9.10 -3.22 12.80
CA VAL A 61 -10.49 -3.73 12.85
C VAL A 61 -11.50 -2.63 12.58
N VAL A 62 -11.34 -1.46 13.21
CA VAL A 62 -12.25 -0.31 12.98
C VAL A 62 -12.14 0.16 11.52
N HIS A 63 -10.92 0.27 11.00
CA HIS A 63 -10.72 0.62 9.60
C HIS A 63 -11.31 -0.43 8.65
N ALA A 64 -11.15 -1.72 8.95
CA ALA A 64 -11.73 -2.82 8.19
C ALA A 64 -13.26 -2.74 8.11
N ALA A 65 -13.92 -2.42 9.21
CA ALA A 65 -15.36 -2.23 9.24
C ALA A 65 -15.81 -1.06 8.35
N LEU A 66 -15.06 0.06 8.35
CA LEU A 66 -15.33 1.19 7.46
C LEU A 66 -15.10 0.82 5.99
N GLN A 67 -14.03 0.09 5.69
CA GLN A 67 -13.76 -0.38 4.32
C GLN A 67 -14.83 -1.34 3.82
N LEU A 68 -15.33 -2.24 4.67
CA LEU A 68 -16.44 -3.13 4.33
C LEU A 68 -17.70 -2.34 3.97
N VAL A 69 -18.04 -1.30 4.76
CA VAL A 69 -19.21 -0.46 4.47
C VAL A 69 -19.04 0.30 3.16
N LEU A 70 -17.83 0.81 2.87
CA LEU A 70 -17.55 1.53 1.62
C LEU A 70 -17.53 0.60 0.40
N GLY A 71 -17.15 -0.67 0.57
CA GLY A 71 -17.01 -1.65 -0.51
C GLY A 71 -18.13 -2.70 -0.53
N LEU A 72 -19.32 -2.40 -0.02
CA LEU A 72 -20.46 -3.34 -0.04
C LEU A 72 -20.88 -3.76 -1.46
N SER A 73 -20.58 -2.95 -2.49
CA SER A 73 -20.76 -3.28 -3.90
C SER A 73 -20.06 -4.57 -4.31
N ALA A 74 -18.92 -4.90 -3.72
CA ALA A 74 -18.17 -6.13 -3.99
C ALA A 74 -18.99 -7.40 -3.71
N LEU A 75 -19.99 -7.34 -2.83
CA LEU A 75 -20.87 -8.48 -2.56
C LEU A 75 -21.77 -8.84 -3.78
N SER A 76 -21.96 -7.95 -4.72
CA SER A 76 -22.68 -8.24 -5.96
C SER A 76 -21.99 -9.28 -6.84
N TYR A 77 -20.68 -9.48 -6.66
CA TYR A 77 -19.93 -10.50 -7.39
C TYR A 77 -20.02 -11.89 -6.74
N ALA A 78 -20.59 -12.00 -5.53
CA ALA A 78 -20.74 -13.27 -4.85
C ALA A 78 -21.89 -14.07 -5.47
N THR A 79 -21.58 -15.24 -6.03
CA THR A 79 -22.57 -16.17 -6.59
C THR A 79 -23.08 -17.19 -5.56
N THR A 80 -22.36 -17.34 -4.44
CA THR A 80 -22.67 -18.26 -3.36
C THR A 80 -22.48 -17.60 -2.01
N TRP A 81 -23.09 -18.16 -0.95
CA TRP A 81 -22.88 -17.65 0.41
C TRP A 81 -21.43 -17.81 0.87
N GLN A 82 -20.71 -18.83 0.40
CA GLN A 82 -19.29 -19.03 0.69
C GLN A 82 -18.46 -17.92 0.07
N SER A 83 -18.75 -17.54 -1.19
CA SER A 83 -18.09 -16.41 -1.84
C SER A 83 -18.35 -15.10 -1.08
N ALA A 84 -19.60 -14.87 -0.64
CA ALA A 84 -19.92 -13.69 0.16
C ALA A 84 -19.13 -13.63 1.48
N VAL A 85 -19.03 -14.77 2.19
CA VAL A 85 -18.22 -14.88 3.42
C VAL A 85 -16.73 -14.65 3.11
N ALA A 86 -16.22 -15.20 2.00
CA ALA A 86 -14.83 -14.98 1.59
C ALA A 86 -14.53 -13.50 1.36
N ILE A 87 -15.38 -12.79 0.62
CA ILE A 87 -15.25 -11.34 0.42
C ILE A 87 -15.26 -10.60 1.76
N ILE A 88 -16.27 -10.80 2.59
CA ILE A 88 -16.39 -10.09 3.87
C ILE A 88 -15.18 -10.34 4.77
N MET A 89 -14.79 -11.60 4.92
CA MET A 89 -13.76 -11.98 5.88
C MET A 89 -12.36 -11.74 5.35
N LEU A 90 -12.06 -12.14 4.11
CA LEU A 90 -10.70 -12.10 3.58
C LEU A 90 -10.38 -10.75 2.92
N ASP A 91 -11.29 -10.19 2.12
CA ASP A 91 -10.99 -8.92 1.43
C ASP A 91 -11.11 -7.71 2.35
N TYR A 92 -12.00 -7.77 3.36
CA TYR A 92 -12.20 -6.63 4.26
C TYR A 92 -11.68 -6.89 5.66
N ILE A 93 -12.32 -7.78 6.44
CA ILE A 93 -12.06 -7.87 7.88
C ILE A 93 -10.62 -8.27 8.17
N ILE A 94 -10.14 -9.39 7.62
CA ILE A 94 -8.81 -9.91 7.91
C ILE A 94 -7.73 -9.06 7.22
N ALA A 95 -7.90 -8.77 5.92
CA ALA A 95 -6.91 -8.02 5.15
C ALA A 95 -6.62 -6.64 5.76
N PHE A 96 -7.65 -5.86 6.08
CA PHE A 96 -7.44 -4.54 6.65
C PHE A 96 -7.05 -4.58 8.13
N THR A 97 -7.46 -5.61 8.89
CA THR A 97 -6.95 -5.81 10.26
C THR A 97 -5.45 -6.08 10.26
N PHE A 98 -4.93 -6.79 9.27
CA PHE A 98 -3.49 -7.06 9.15
C PHE A 98 -2.64 -5.80 9.04
N VAL A 99 -3.18 -4.67 8.60
CA VAL A 99 -2.48 -3.37 8.61
C VAL A 99 -1.96 -3.03 10.01
N GLY A 100 -2.64 -3.50 11.05
CA GLY A 100 -2.22 -3.35 12.44
C GLY A 100 -0.91 -4.05 12.81
N PHE A 101 -0.40 -4.97 12.00
CA PHE A 101 0.93 -5.59 12.22
C PHE A 101 2.11 -4.74 11.72
N ALA A 102 1.89 -3.64 11.01
CA ALA A 102 2.97 -2.81 10.46
C ALA A 102 4.00 -2.35 11.49
N GLY A 103 3.62 -2.24 12.77
CA GLY A 103 4.51 -1.85 13.87
C GLY A 103 5.33 -2.98 14.48
N VAL A 104 5.28 -4.21 13.98
CA VAL A 104 5.94 -5.38 14.60
C VAL A 104 7.46 -5.20 14.74
N PHE A 105 8.10 -4.55 13.77
CA PHE A 105 9.55 -4.34 13.74
C PHE A 105 10.03 -3.09 14.51
N ARG A 106 9.13 -2.35 15.17
CA ARG A 106 9.45 -1.08 15.86
C ARG A 106 10.55 -1.19 16.92
N LYS A 107 10.72 -2.37 17.52
CA LYS A 107 11.74 -2.63 18.53
C LYS A 107 13.00 -3.26 17.97
N SER A 108 12.90 -4.01 16.89
CA SER A 108 13.98 -4.76 16.27
C SER A 108 14.82 -3.92 15.33
N ILE A 109 14.21 -2.95 14.65
CA ILE A 109 14.89 -2.10 13.68
C ILE A 109 14.99 -0.67 14.20
N LYS A 110 16.23 -0.20 14.43
CA LYS A 110 16.52 1.13 15.01
C LYS A 110 16.08 2.29 14.11
N ASN A 111 16.22 2.14 12.79
CA ASN A 111 15.80 3.18 11.84
C ASN A 111 14.29 3.11 11.66
N GLN A 112 13.59 4.19 12.04
CA GLN A 112 12.14 4.28 11.99
C GLN A 112 11.57 4.09 10.59
N ALA A 113 12.13 4.76 9.60
CA ALA A 113 11.65 4.68 8.22
C ALA A 113 11.78 3.25 7.69
N VAL A 114 12.93 2.59 7.96
CA VAL A 114 13.15 1.19 7.59
C VAL A 114 12.21 0.25 8.34
N ALA A 115 12.03 0.45 9.65
CA ALA A 115 11.14 -0.37 10.47
C ALA A 115 9.68 -0.32 9.97
N LEU A 116 9.18 0.88 9.66
CA LEU A 116 7.85 1.09 9.08
C LEU A 116 7.75 0.45 7.70
N THR A 117 8.75 0.63 6.84
CA THR A 117 8.75 0.08 5.47
C THR A 117 8.72 -1.44 5.47
N VAL A 118 9.57 -2.09 6.28
CA VAL A 118 9.54 -3.56 6.39
C VAL A 118 8.19 -4.04 6.95
N GLY A 119 7.62 -3.30 7.90
CA GLY A 119 6.27 -3.57 8.40
C GLY A 119 5.20 -3.43 7.33
N VAL A 120 5.28 -2.40 6.50
CA VAL A 120 4.36 -2.17 5.38
C VAL A 120 4.48 -3.27 4.31
N LEU A 121 5.68 -3.69 3.96
CA LEU A 121 5.89 -4.81 3.04
C LEU A 121 5.29 -6.12 3.58
N LEU A 122 5.47 -6.39 4.88
CA LEU A 122 4.86 -7.55 5.53
C LEU A 122 3.33 -7.52 5.41
N ILE A 123 2.69 -6.41 5.78
CA ILE A 123 1.23 -6.32 5.74
C ILE A 123 0.68 -6.36 4.31
N SER A 124 1.40 -5.80 3.34
CA SER A 124 1.02 -5.88 1.93
C SER A 124 1.02 -7.34 1.45
N GLY A 125 2.04 -8.12 1.81
CA GLY A 125 2.08 -9.55 1.53
C GLY A 125 0.93 -10.33 2.17
N LEU A 126 0.63 -10.07 3.45
CA LEU A 126 -0.48 -10.71 4.15
C LEU A 126 -1.84 -10.36 3.50
N ARG A 127 -2.06 -9.10 3.15
CA ARG A 127 -3.26 -8.66 2.43
C ARG A 127 -3.36 -9.32 1.07
N TYR A 128 -2.27 -9.38 0.33
CA TYR A 128 -2.21 -10.03 -0.97
C TYR A 128 -2.67 -11.50 -0.89
N VAL A 129 -2.18 -12.26 0.08
CA VAL A 129 -2.61 -13.64 0.29
C VAL A 129 -4.12 -13.72 0.58
N CYS A 130 -4.66 -12.83 1.40
CA CYS A 130 -6.11 -12.79 1.67
C CYS A 130 -6.91 -12.55 0.40
N HIS A 131 -6.53 -11.54 -0.40
CA HIS A 131 -7.21 -11.20 -1.65
C HIS A 131 -7.10 -12.31 -2.70
N VAL A 132 -5.95 -12.99 -2.80
CA VAL A 132 -5.79 -14.13 -3.72
C VAL A 132 -6.71 -15.28 -3.35
N ILE A 133 -6.83 -15.62 -2.07
CA ILE A 133 -7.73 -16.70 -1.62
C ILE A 133 -9.19 -16.31 -1.83
N SER A 134 -9.55 -15.07 -1.50
CA SER A 134 -10.90 -14.55 -1.72
C SER A 134 -11.27 -14.57 -3.20
N GLY A 135 -10.45 -13.97 -4.05
CA GLY A 135 -10.70 -13.89 -5.49
C GLY A 135 -10.82 -15.27 -6.14
N ALA A 136 -9.96 -16.23 -5.77
CA ALA A 136 -10.07 -17.61 -6.27
C ALA A 136 -11.39 -18.27 -5.88
N THR A 137 -11.89 -18.00 -4.66
CA THR A 137 -13.17 -18.54 -4.18
C THR A 137 -14.35 -17.91 -4.91
N VAL A 138 -14.30 -16.59 -5.16
CA VAL A 138 -15.37 -15.85 -5.86
C VAL A 138 -15.52 -16.33 -7.30
N TRP A 139 -14.43 -16.35 -8.06
CA TRP A 139 -14.49 -16.74 -9.47
C TRP A 139 -14.78 -18.23 -9.69
N ALA A 140 -14.33 -19.08 -8.81
CA ALA A 140 -14.66 -20.51 -8.87
C ALA A 140 -16.13 -20.78 -8.48
N GLY A 141 -16.77 -19.86 -7.74
CA GLY A 141 -18.12 -20.06 -7.18
C GLY A 141 -18.24 -21.22 -6.22
N ILE A 142 -17.10 -21.76 -5.75
CA ILE A 142 -16.99 -22.94 -4.89
C ILE A 142 -16.12 -22.65 -3.68
N SER A 143 -16.27 -23.45 -2.64
CA SER A 143 -15.48 -23.31 -1.41
C SER A 143 -14.01 -23.72 -1.57
N ILE A 144 -13.70 -24.57 -2.57
CA ILE A 144 -12.35 -25.04 -2.85
C ILE A 144 -11.90 -24.46 -4.19
N PRO A 145 -10.86 -23.60 -4.20
CA PRO A 145 -10.37 -22.99 -5.44
C PRO A 145 -9.83 -24.04 -6.42
N THR A 146 -10.16 -23.87 -7.70
CA THR A 146 -9.47 -24.60 -8.77
C THR A 146 -8.10 -23.96 -9.05
N ALA A 147 -7.18 -24.74 -9.66
CA ALA A 147 -5.86 -24.21 -10.05
C ALA A 147 -5.97 -23.01 -11.02
N ALA A 148 -6.93 -23.05 -11.94
CA ALA A 148 -7.18 -21.96 -12.88
C ALA A 148 -7.69 -20.70 -12.18
N ALA A 149 -8.67 -20.82 -11.29
CA ALA A 149 -9.18 -19.69 -10.50
C ALA A 149 -8.11 -19.11 -9.57
N LEU A 150 -7.28 -19.96 -8.98
CA LEU A 150 -6.17 -19.50 -8.14
C LEU A 150 -5.12 -18.72 -8.97
N ALA A 151 -4.73 -19.23 -10.14
CA ALA A 151 -3.78 -18.55 -11.02
C ALA A 151 -4.33 -17.22 -11.51
N TYR A 152 -5.60 -17.18 -11.91
CA TYR A 152 -6.27 -15.94 -12.29
C TYR A 152 -6.27 -14.92 -11.15
N SER A 153 -6.71 -15.32 -9.97
CA SER A 153 -6.76 -14.45 -8.79
C SER A 153 -5.38 -13.95 -8.39
N PHE A 154 -4.35 -14.82 -8.46
CA PHE A 154 -2.96 -14.43 -8.20
C PHE A 154 -2.52 -13.30 -9.13
N ILE A 155 -2.69 -13.44 -10.44
CA ILE A 155 -2.28 -12.43 -11.41
C ILE A 155 -3.13 -11.16 -11.27
N TYR A 156 -4.45 -11.28 -11.20
CA TYR A 156 -5.35 -10.13 -11.04
C TYR A 156 -4.97 -9.30 -9.80
N ASN A 157 -4.82 -9.91 -8.65
CA ASN A 157 -4.46 -9.18 -7.44
C ASN A 157 -3.04 -8.58 -7.52
N ALA A 158 -2.10 -9.21 -8.23
CA ALA A 158 -0.76 -8.64 -8.44
C ALA A 158 -0.81 -7.32 -9.20
N THR A 159 -1.71 -7.17 -10.17
CA THR A 159 -1.78 -5.97 -11.03
C THR A 159 -2.06 -4.68 -10.26
N TYR A 160 -2.79 -4.72 -9.15
CA TYR A 160 -3.03 -3.53 -8.32
C TYR A 160 -2.31 -3.56 -6.97
N MET A 161 -2.10 -4.73 -6.35
CA MET A 161 -1.43 -4.81 -5.05
C MET A 161 0.07 -4.52 -5.13
N ILE A 162 0.74 -4.84 -6.23
CA ILE A 162 2.15 -4.46 -6.43
C ILE A 162 2.28 -2.93 -6.54
N PRO A 163 1.56 -2.23 -7.45
CA PRO A 163 1.53 -0.77 -7.50
C PRO A 163 1.16 -0.12 -6.16
N GLU A 164 0.10 -0.58 -5.51
CA GLU A 164 -0.30 -0.10 -4.18
C GLU A 164 0.83 -0.22 -3.16
N THR A 165 1.54 -1.36 -3.15
CA THR A 165 2.67 -1.60 -2.26
C THR A 165 3.84 -0.66 -2.55
N ILE A 166 4.11 -0.36 -3.81
CA ILE A 166 5.17 0.57 -4.21
C ILE A 166 4.83 1.99 -3.74
N VAL A 167 3.62 2.49 -4.04
CA VAL A 167 3.15 3.80 -3.60
C VAL A 167 3.19 3.92 -2.07
N LEU A 168 2.69 2.91 -1.38
CA LEU A 168 2.70 2.85 0.09
C LEU A 168 4.12 2.84 0.66
N THR A 169 5.04 2.10 0.03
CA THR A 169 6.45 2.03 0.43
C THR A 169 7.16 3.38 0.26
N VAL A 170 6.97 4.04 -0.89
CA VAL A 170 7.52 5.37 -1.15
C VAL A 170 7.00 6.39 -0.12
N ALA A 171 5.69 6.42 0.11
CA ALA A 171 5.07 7.30 1.10
C ALA A 171 5.60 7.03 2.51
N THR A 172 5.74 5.75 2.89
CA THR A 172 6.25 5.33 4.19
C THR A 172 7.70 5.75 4.42
N LEU A 173 8.58 5.50 3.44
CA LEU A 173 9.98 5.93 3.49
C LEU A 173 10.10 7.45 3.61
N TYR A 174 9.32 8.18 2.82
CA TYR A 174 9.35 9.63 2.81
C TYR A 174 8.85 10.20 4.15
N ILE A 175 7.64 9.87 4.57
CA ILE A 175 7.03 10.37 5.82
C ILE A 175 7.81 9.90 7.03
N GLY A 176 8.24 8.63 7.07
CA GLY A 176 9.06 8.06 8.15
C GLY A 176 10.45 8.69 8.26
N SER A 177 10.97 9.31 7.19
CA SER A 177 12.23 10.07 7.22
C SER A 177 12.06 11.54 7.60
N LEU A 178 10.85 12.08 7.49
CA LEU A 178 10.54 13.50 7.78
C LEU A 178 10.05 13.74 9.21
N ILE A 179 9.28 12.80 9.76
CA ILE A 179 8.59 12.96 11.03
C ILE A 179 9.09 11.90 12.02
N ASP A 180 9.52 12.32 13.21
CA ASP A 180 9.84 11.39 14.30
C ASP A 180 8.55 10.99 15.03
N PHE A 181 8.11 9.78 14.77
CA PHE A 181 6.92 9.17 15.37
C PHE A 181 7.15 8.58 16.77
N ARG A 182 8.39 8.49 17.22
CA ARG A 182 8.75 7.96 18.55
C ARG A 182 8.50 8.99 19.65
N MET A 183 8.43 10.26 19.28
CA MET A 183 8.17 11.35 20.22
C MET A 183 6.71 11.34 20.71
N PRO A 184 6.45 11.80 21.95
CA PRO A 184 5.06 11.92 22.46
C PRO A 184 4.15 12.74 21.54
N TYR A 185 4.69 13.81 20.95
CA TYR A 185 4.09 14.55 19.85
C TYR A 185 4.98 14.39 18.61
N PRO A 186 4.46 13.88 17.48
CA PRO A 186 5.24 13.76 16.28
C PRO A 186 5.82 15.11 15.90
N LYS A 187 7.12 15.13 15.63
CA LYS A 187 7.85 16.35 15.25
C LYS A 187 8.61 16.10 13.96
N ARG A 188 8.71 17.15 13.16
CA ARG A 188 9.58 17.10 11.99
C ARG A 188 11.01 16.85 12.45
N ILE A 189 11.68 15.88 11.83
CA ILE A 189 13.10 15.61 12.06
C ILE A 189 13.87 16.83 11.57
N ALA A 190 14.60 17.48 12.48
CA ALA A 190 15.43 18.62 12.14
C ALA A 190 16.53 18.17 11.17
N MET A 191 16.42 18.59 9.94
CA MET A 191 17.50 18.42 8.98
C MET A 191 18.55 19.51 9.24
N LYS A 192 19.80 19.12 9.49
CA LYS A 192 20.89 20.09 9.62
C LYS A 192 20.96 20.91 8.33
N LYS A 193 20.76 22.22 8.46
CA LYS A 193 20.62 23.17 7.33
C LYS A 193 21.84 23.16 6.41
N GLU A 194 23.01 22.75 6.91
CA GLU A 194 24.30 22.75 6.21
C GLU A 194 24.55 21.56 5.28
N SER A 195 23.67 20.53 5.27
CA SER A 195 24.02 19.26 4.62
C SER A 195 23.15 18.88 3.42
N ILE A 196 22.22 19.71 2.96
CA ILE A 196 21.31 19.32 1.88
C ILE A 196 21.34 20.35 0.76
N LYS A 197 22.15 20.09 -0.29
CA LYS A 197 22.14 20.90 -1.51
C LYS A 197 20.86 20.70 -2.33
N PHE A 198 20.27 19.50 -2.30
CA PHE A 198 19.06 19.17 -3.09
C PHE A 198 17.95 18.62 -2.20
N PRO A 199 17.22 19.47 -1.44
CA PRO A 199 16.14 19.00 -0.55
C PRO A 199 14.98 18.37 -1.31
N TRP A 200 14.83 18.69 -2.59
CA TRP A 200 13.82 18.15 -3.49
C TRP A 200 14.15 16.77 -4.08
N ALA A 201 15.40 16.29 -3.97
CA ALA A 201 15.83 15.04 -4.59
C ALA A 201 15.04 13.82 -4.10
N LYS A 202 14.73 13.73 -2.81
CA LYS A 202 13.93 12.63 -2.26
C LYS A 202 12.47 12.65 -2.73
N PRO A 203 11.74 13.76 -2.64
CA PRO A 203 10.37 13.80 -3.17
C PRO A 203 10.35 13.60 -4.68
N ALA A 204 11.29 14.15 -5.44
CA ALA A 204 11.38 13.95 -6.88
C ALA A 204 11.62 12.48 -7.24
N ALA A 205 12.54 11.80 -6.53
CA ALA A 205 12.76 10.37 -6.73
C ALA A 205 11.48 9.54 -6.45
N GLY A 206 10.75 9.88 -5.38
CA GLY A 206 9.46 9.23 -5.07
C GLY A 206 8.41 9.49 -6.15
N LEU A 207 8.29 10.71 -6.64
CA LEU A 207 7.35 11.07 -7.70
C LEU A 207 7.67 10.36 -9.03
N LEU A 208 8.97 10.21 -9.38
CA LEU A 208 9.36 9.44 -10.56
C LEU A 208 8.92 7.97 -10.47
N VAL A 209 9.14 7.33 -9.32
CA VAL A 209 8.70 5.94 -9.11
C VAL A 209 7.17 5.84 -9.16
N CYS A 210 6.45 6.72 -8.49
CA CYS A 210 4.98 6.71 -8.53
C CYS A 210 4.44 6.99 -9.95
N GLY A 211 5.07 7.91 -10.69
CA GLY A 211 4.70 8.19 -12.07
C GLY A 211 4.89 6.98 -13.00
N ALA A 212 6.01 6.26 -12.85
CA ALA A 212 6.23 5.02 -13.58
C ALA A 212 5.16 3.96 -13.25
N VAL A 213 4.84 3.80 -11.96
CA VAL A 213 3.79 2.86 -11.53
C VAL A 213 2.43 3.23 -12.13
N ILE A 214 2.08 4.52 -12.18
CA ILE A 214 0.82 4.97 -12.80
C ILE A 214 0.82 4.64 -14.29
N PHE A 215 1.93 4.89 -14.99
CA PHE A 215 2.08 4.54 -16.39
C PHE A 215 1.95 3.02 -16.61
N ASP A 216 2.69 2.21 -15.84
CA ASP A 216 2.67 0.75 -15.95
C ASP A 216 1.25 0.18 -15.74
N VAL A 217 0.55 0.70 -14.72
CA VAL A 217 -0.84 0.32 -14.45
C VAL A 217 -1.74 0.69 -15.64
N ALA A 218 -1.64 1.89 -16.16
CA ALA A 218 -2.46 2.34 -17.29
C ALA A 218 -2.23 1.48 -18.53
N GLU A 219 -0.95 1.23 -18.89
CA GLU A 219 -0.56 0.43 -20.06
C GLU A 219 -1.03 -1.02 -19.95
N ILE A 220 -0.88 -1.63 -18.76
CA ILE A 220 -1.31 -3.01 -18.53
C ILE A 220 -2.85 -3.10 -18.58
N PHE A 221 -3.55 -2.17 -17.90
CA PHE A 221 -5.01 -2.25 -17.81
C PHE A 221 -5.72 -1.91 -19.11
N GLU A 222 -5.21 -1.00 -19.92
CA GLU A 222 -5.74 -0.71 -21.25
C GLU A 222 -5.87 -1.98 -22.11
N LYS A 223 -4.99 -2.96 -21.91
CA LYS A 223 -4.99 -4.20 -22.69
C LYS A 223 -5.75 -5.34 -22.00
N LEU A 224 -5.68 -5.43 -20.67
CA LEU A 224 -6.29 -6.53 -19.93
C LEU A 224 -7.78 -6.33 -19.65
N GLN A 225 -8.28 -5.10 -19.76
CA GLN A 225 -9.69 -4.80 -19.55
C GLN A 225 -10.38 -4.59 -20.90
N ASP A 226 -11.44 -5.37 -21.15
CA ASP A 226 -12.30 -5.14 -22.31
C ASP A 226 -13.05 -3.82 -22.15
N ALA A 227 -12.94 -2.94 -23.18
CA ALA A 227 -13.50 -1.58 -23.13
C ALA A 227 -15.04 -1.56 -23.16
N GLU A 228 -15.69 -2.60 -23.73
CA GLU A 228 -17.14 -2.66 -23.89
C GLU A 228 -17.81 -3.37 -22.72
N THR A 229 -17.24 -4.50 -22.28
CA THR A 229 -17.82 -5.33 -21.22
C THR A 229 -17.26 -5.02 -19.84
N GLY A 230 -16.06 -4.41 -19.75
CA GLY A 230 -15.33 -4.21 -18.52
C GLY A 230 -14.71 -5.48 -17.97
N GLU A 231 -14.81 -6.61 -18.67
CA GLU A 231 -14.24 -7.88 -18.23
C GLU A 231 -12.72 -7.87 -18.27
N PHE A 232 -12.11 -8.50 -17.28
CA PHE A 232 -10.66 -8.65 -17.19
C PHE A 232 -10.23 -10.00 -17.77
N THR A 233 -9.37 -9.95 -18.79
CA THR A 233 -8.88 -11.15 -19.46
C THR A 233 -7.36 -11.26 -19.45
N LEU A 234 -6.85 -12.43 -19.01
CA LEU A 234 -5.41 -12.72 -19.07
C LEU A 234 -4.94 -13.10 -20.48
N ALA A 235 -5.86 -13.42 -21.40
CA ALA A 235 -5.50 -13.76 -22.76
C ALA A 235 -4.83 -12.59 -23.51
N ALA A 236 -5.09 -11.37 -23.09
CA ALA A 236 -4.50 -10.16 -23.65
C ALA A 236 -3.12 -9.79 -23.07
N LEU A 237 -2.57 -10.55 -22.12
CA LEU A 237 -1.21 -10.32 -21.59
C LEU A 237 -0.12 -10.17 -22.68
N PRO A 238 -0.12 -10.95 -23.77
CA PRO A 238 0.85 -10.76 -24.86
C PRO A 238 0.70 -9.44 -25.62
N GLU A 239 -0.45 -8.77 -25.53
CA GLU A 239 -0.74 -7.50 -26.21
C GLU A 239 -0.21 -6.28 -25.43
N VAL A 240 0.16 -6.46 -24.16
CA VAL A 240 0.77 -5.41 -23.34
C VAL A 240 2.12 -5.02 -23.91
N ASN A 241 2.35 -3.72 -24.03
CA ASN A 241 3.66 -3.22 -24.48
C ASN A 241 4.71 -3.32 -23.38
N TRP A 242 5.15 -4.55 -23.09
CA TRP A 242 6.16 -4.83 -22.07
C TRP A 242 7.48 -4.07 -22.27
N ILE A 243 7.82 -3.70 -23.52
CA ILE A 243 9.01 -2.91 -23.80
C ILE A 243 8.85 -1.52 -23.20
N ALA A 244 7.69 -0.87 -23.39
CA ALA A 244 7.42 0.45 -22.80
C ALA A 244 7.42 0.39 -21.27
N VAL A 245 6.73 -0.60 -20.68
CA VAL A 245 6.67 -0.83 -19.23
C VAL A 245 8.09 -0.98 -18.66
N ILE A 246 8.91 -1.85 -19.23
CA ILE A 246 10.29 -2.09 -18.77
C ILE A 246 11.16 -0.82 -18.91
N ILE A 247 11.07 -0.11 -20.03
CA ILE A 247 11.87 1.09 -20.26
C ILE A 247 11.50 2.20 -19.29
N VAL A 248 10.20 2.50 -19.13
CA VAL A 248 9.72 3.57 -18.25
C VAL A 248 10.10 3.28 -16.80
N THR A 249 9.85 2.05 -16.33
CA THR A 249 10.23 1.61 -14.98
C THR A 249 11.74 1.67 -14.76
N ALA A 250 12.55 1.15 -15.71
CA ALA A 250 14.01 1.19 -15.60
C ALA A 250 14.54 2.63 -15.55
N VAL A 251 14.06 3.51 -16.44
CA VAL A 251 14.47 4.92 -16.48
C VAL A 251 14.09 5.62 -15.16
N ALA A 252 12.88 5.42 -14.64
CA ALA A 252 12.45 6.01 -13.38
C ALA A 252 13.29 5.53 -12.19
N LEU A 253 13.60 4.24 -12.13
CA LEU A 253 14.44 3.67 -11.06
C LEU A 253 15.89 4.18 -11.14
N ILE A 254 16.48 4.23 -12.33
CA ILE A 254 17.84 4.76 -12.53
C ILE A 254 17.90 6.24 -12.18
N ALA A 255 16.97 7.05 -12.69
CA ALA A 255 16.90 8.49 -12.38
C ALA A 255 16.71 8.73 -10.88
N SER A 256 15.83 7.96 -10.22
CA SER A 256 15.63 8.03 -8.78
C SER A 256 16.89 7.66 -8.00
N ALA A 257 17.58 6.61 -8.39
CA ALA A 257 18.85 6.20 -7.78
C ALA A 257 19.92 7.28 -7.93
N VAL A 258 20.08 7.85 -9.13
CA VAL A 258 21.01 8.96 -9.40
C VAL A 258 20.71 10.17 -8.51
N LEU A 259 19.45 10.59 -8.41
CA LEU A 259 19.02 11.71 -7.54
C LEU A 259 19.38 11.45 -6.07
N LEU A 260 19.16 10.23 -5.58
CA LEU A 260 19.46 9.86 -4.20
C LEU A 260 20.97 9.79 -3.94
N VAL A 261 21.75 9.25 -4.89
CA VAL A 261 23.23 9.19 -4.80
C VAL A 261 23.83 10.59 -4.83
N LEU A 262 23.41 11.45 -5.76
CA LEU A 262 23.89 12.84 -5.84
C LEU A 262 23.58 13.61 -4.53
N ASN A 263 22.40 13.41 -3.97
CA ASN A 263 22.03 14.00 -2.70
C ASN A 263 22.88 13.47 -1.52
N SER A 264 23.24 12.19 -1.54
CA SER A 264 24.11 11.55 -0.53
C SER A 264 25.56 12.00 -0.66
N TYR A 265 26.09 12.06 -1.89
CA TYR A 265 27.46 12.48 -2.18
C TYR A 265 27.70 13.95 -1.77
N SER A 266 26.73 14.80 -2.03
CA SER A 266 26.76 16.21 -1.60
C SER A 266 26.84 16.36 -0.06
N LYS A 267 26.24 15.41 0.71
CA LYS A 267 26.33 15.35 2.16
C LYS A 267 27.76 15.07 2.68
N ASN A 268 28.51 14.24 1.99
CA ASN A 268 29.84 13.80 2.45
C ASN A 268 30.92 14.85 2.19
N LYS A 269 30.81 15.61 1.09
CA LYS A 269 31.76 16.71 0.79
C LYS A 269 31.67 17.89 1.74
N THR A 270 30.55 18.09 2.43
CA THR A 270 30.38 19.18 3.40
C THR A 270 30.88 18.80 4.80
N LYS A 271 31.32 17.54 5.00
CA LYS A 271 31.86 17.03 6.26
C LYS A 271 33.40 16.86 6.24
N ALA A 272 34.04 16.97 5.10
CA ALA A 272 35.49 17.00 4.90
C ALA A 272 35.95 18.46 4.75
#